data_fee88719576ca417f79f036e51602d9f
#
_entry.id   fee88719576ca417f79f036e51602d9f
#
_cell.length_a   1.000
_cell.length_b   1.000
_cell.length_c   1.000
_cell.angle_alpha   90.00
_cell.angle_beta   90.00
_cell.angle_gamma   90.00
#
_symmetry.space_group_name_H-M   'P 1'
#
loop_
_entity.id
_entity.type
_entity.pdbx_description
1 polymer ?
#
loop_
_entity_poly.entity_id
_entity_poly.type
_entity_poly.pdbx_seq_one_letter_code
_entity_poly.pdbx_strand_id
1 'polypeptide(L)'
;MKRGIIEIPEVKLSYKQKLILEVLTDEFHGAAFGPELLKESDNDELKKLTINEITWHMLRLRDAALVSSEKKNYEGRVLNCYSITDYIKYEAVKIK
;
A
#
# COMPACT_ATOMS: atom_id res chain seq x y z
N MET A 1 0.80 23.96 12.78
CA MET A 1 1.14 23.15 13.29
C MET A 1 1.61 22.19 12.56
N LYS A 2 2.37 21.73 12.80
CA LYS A 2 2.75 20.94 12.14
C LYS A 2 2.17 19.87 12.25
N ARG A 3 1.69 19.40 11.64
CA ARG A 3 1.06 18.38 11.59
C ARG A 3 1.85 17.42 12.13
N GLY A 4 1.74 16.99 13.07
CA GLY A 4 2.50 16.10 13.59
C GLY A 4 2.71 14.90 12.81
N ILE A 5 2.09 14.84 11.83
CA ILE A 5 2.15 13.74 11.00
C ILE A 5 3.49 13.49 10.58
N ILE A 6 4.25 14.37 10.58
CA ILE A 6 5.48 14.23 10.12
C ILE A 6 6.19 13.29 11.00
N GLU A 7 5.60 12.88 12.01
CA GLU A 7 6.18 12.01 12.81
C GLU A 7 6.48 10.72 12.25
N ILE A 8 6.47 10.49 11.08
CA ILE A 8 6.80 9.27 10.52
C ILE A 8 8.18 9.40 10.08
N PRO A 9 9.07 10.02 10.65
CA PRO A 9 10.42 10.19 10.18
C PRO A 9 11.18 8.90 10.28
N GLU A 10 10.73 8.00 11.05
CA GLU A 10 11.40 6.81 11.11
C GLU A 10 11.05 5.90 10.02
N VAL A 11 10.07 6.15 9.26
CA VAL A 11 9.63 5.26 8.20
C VAL A 11 10.28 5.71 6.92
N LYS A 12 11.25 4.98 6.43
CA LYS A 12 11.84 5.30 5.17
C LYS A 12 11.28 4.43 4.12
N LEU A 13 10.46 4.97 3.25
CA LEU A 13 9.79 4.20 2.21
C LEU A 13 10.53 4.32 0.89
N SER A 14 10.63 3.21 0.19
CA SER A 14 11.23 3.22 -1.13
C SER A 14 10.22 3.81 -2.11
N TYR A 15 10.69 4.12 -3.32
CA TYR A 15 9.81 4.64 -4.36
C TYR A 15 8.68 3.65 -4.63
N LYS A 16 9.00 2.36 -4.70
CA LYS A 16 7.98 1.36 -4.98
C LYS A 16 6.95 1.27 -3.87
N GLN A 17 7.35 1.45 -2.62
CA GLN A 17 6.41 1.41 -1.52
C GLN A 17 5.48 2.62 -1.56
N LYS A 18 6.00 3.79 -1.91
CA LYS A 18 5.19 4.98 -2.03
C LYS A 18 4.21 4.82 -3.19
N LEU A 19 4.68 4.23 -4.28
CA LEU A 19 3.84 4.01 -5.45
C LEU A 19 2.68 3.09 -5.10
N ILE A 20 2.93 2.03 -4.35
CA ILE A 20 1.89 1.10 -3.95
C ILE A 20 0.85 1.81 -3.08
N LEU A 21 1.31 2.64 -2.13
CA LEU A 21 0.39 3.37 -1.28
C LEU A 21 -0.47 4.35 -2.08
N GLU A 22 0.13 5.03 -3.05
CA GLU A 22 -0.62 5.96 -3.86
C GLU A 22 -1.69 5.25 -4.69
N VAL A 23 -1.32 4.15 -5.32
CA VAL A 23 -2.25 3.40 -6.14
C VAL A 23 -3.36 2.83 -5.26
N LEU A 24 -3.01 2.31 -4.09
CA LEU A 24 -3.98 1.73 -3.19
C LEU A 24 -5.00 2.78 -2.77
N THR A 25 -4.54 4.00 -2.50
CA THR A 25 -5.43 5.05 -2.09
C THR A 25 -6.25 5.60 -3.25
N ASP A 26 -5.59 5.91 -4.35
CA ASP A 26 -6.24 6.61 -5.44
C ASP A 26 -7.11 5.73 -6.33
N GLU A 27 -6.71 4.49 -6.52
CA GLU A 27 -7.45 3.63 -7.43
C GLU A 27 -8.32 2.59 -6.73
N PHE A 28 -8.01 2.25 -5.49
CA PHE A 28 -8.71 1.18 -4.78
C PHE A 28 -9.37 1.61 -3.48
N HIS A 29 -9.45 2.90 -3.26
CA HIS A 29 -10.12 3.45 -2.06
C HIS A 29 -9.51 2.90 -0.77
N GLY A 30 -8.24 2.61 -0.80
CA GLY A 30 -7.51 2.24 0.41
C GLY A 30 -7.40 0.77 0.72
N ALA A 31 -7.99 -0.10 -0.08
CA ALA A 31 -7.90 -1.53 0.19
C ALA A 31 -7.90 -2.36 -1.08
N ALA A 32 -7.04 -3.35 -1.15
CA ALA A 32 -6.98 -4.24 -2.30
C ALA A 32 -6.17 -5.49 -1.98
N PHE A 33 -6.36 -6.52 -2.80
CA PHE A 33 -5.54 -7.72 -2.73
C PHE A 33 -4.32 -7.50 -3.61
N GLY A 34 -3.24 -8.19 -3.35
CA GLY A 34 -2.03 -8.07 -4.16
C GLY A 34 -2.27 -8.34 -5.64
N PRO A 35 -2.85 -9.48 -6.00
CA PRO A 35 -3.10 -9.76 -7.42
C PRO A 35 -4.05 -8.76 -8.06
N GLU A 36 -4.98 -8.21 -7.27
CA GLU A 36 -5.92 -7.24 -7.78
C GLU A 36 -5.20 -5.96 -8.21
N LEU A 37 -4.18 -5.56 -7.47
CA LEU A 37 -3.41 -4.38 -7.85
C LEU A 37 -2.79 -4.57 -9.22
N LEU A 38 -2.21 -5.73 -9.47
CA LEU A 38 -1.59 -5.98 -10.76
C LEU A 38 -2.60 -6.10 -11.88
N LYS A 39 -3.76 -6.65 -11.59
CA LYS A 39 -4.74 -6.89 -12.63
C LYS A 39 -5.56 -5.67 -12.97
N GLU A 40 -5.95 -4.91 -11.97
CA GLU A 40 -6.87 -3.81 -12.18
C GLU A 40 -6.28 -2.40 -12.21
N SER A 41 -5.06 -2.22 -11.78
CA SER A 41 -4.50 -0.88 -11.74
C SER A 41 -4.25 -0.32 -13.11
N ASP A 42 -4.39 0.99 -13.25
CA ASP A 42 -4.08 1.67 -14.50
C ASP A 42 -2.66 2.21 -14.43
N ASN A 43 -1.94 1.98 -13.35
CA ASN A 43 -0.60 2.53 -13.21
C ASN A 43 0.42 1.61 -13.85
N ASP A 44 1.05 2.06 -14.92
CA ASP A 44 1.98 1.22 -15.66
C ASP A 44 3.21 0.83 -14.86
N GLU A 45 3.68 1.71 -13.99
CA GLU A 45 4.86 1.37 -13.22
C GLU A 45 4.55 0.32 -12.17
N LEU A 46 3.36 0.39 -11.57
CA LEU A 46 2.98 -0.62 -10.62
C LEU A 46 2.88 -1.98 -11.31
N LYS A 47 2.35 -1.98 -12.53
CA LYS A 47 2.14 -3.23 -13.25
C LYS A 47 3.44 -3.90 -13.68
N LYS A 48 4.55 -3.24 -13.54
CA LYS A 48 5.81 -3.85 -13.87
C LYS A 48 6.34 -4.66 -12.69
N LEU A 49 5.74 -4.54 -11.51
CA LEU A 49 6.19 -5.30 -10.36
C LEU A 49 5.63 -6.71 -10.44
N THR A 50 6.33 -7.65 -9.82
CA THR A 50 5.82 -9.00 -9.74
C THR A 50 4.95 -9.12 -8.51
N ILE A 51 4.17 -10.18 -8.41
CA ILE A 51 3.32 -10.39 -7.27
C ILE A 51 4.19 -10.59 -6.01
N ASN A 52 5.37 -11.20 -6.18
CA ASN A 52 6.25 -11.39 -5.04
C ASN A 52 6.79 -10.05 -4.54
N GLU A 53 7.09 -9.12 -5.46
CA GLU A 53 7.54 -7.81 -5.05
C GLU A 53 6.43 -7.06 -4.33
N ILE A 54 5.22 -7.14 -4.82
CA ILE A 54 4.11 -6.46 -4.17
C ILE A 54 3.89 -7.02 -2.78
N THR A 55 3.92 -8.34 -2.64
CA THR A 55 3.73 -8.97 -1.34
C THR A 55 4.84 -8.53 -0.38
N TRP A 56 6.08 -8.51 -0.86
CA TRP A 56 7.20 -8.14 0.00
C TRP A 56 7.06 -6.70 0.47
N HIS A 57 6.71 -5.79 -0.44
CA HIS A 57 6.56 -4.39 -0.06
C HIS A 57 5.36 -4.19 0.87
N MET A 58 4.28 -4.94 0.65
CA MET A 58 3.12 -4.83 1.53
C MET A 58 3.45 -5.30 2.94
N LEU A 59 4.28 -6.33 3.07
CA LEU A 59 4.67 -6.78 4.40
C LEU A 59 5.53 -5.73 5.09
N ARG A 60 6.38 -5.03 4.33
CA ARG A 60 7.18 -3.96 4.92
C ARG A 60 6.28 -2.78 5.32
N LEU A 61 5.29 -2.47 4.51
CA LEU A 61 4.35 -1.40 4.85
C LEU A 61 3.52 -1.78 6.07
N ARG A 62 3.20 -3.06 6.22
CA ARG A 62 2.48 -3.52 7.38
C ARG A 62 3.36 -3.40 8.62
N ASP A 63 4.65 -3.72 8.50
CA ASP A 63 5.56 -3.60 9.62
C ASP A 63 5.71 -2.14 10.05
N ALA A 64 5.53 -1.21 9.13
CA ALA A 64 5.61 0.21 9.42
C ALA A 64 4.24 0.73 9.88
N ALA A 65 3.26 -0.13 10.03
CA ALA A 65 1.91 0.21 10.46
C ALA A 65 1.17 1.14 9.50
N LEU A 66 1.56 1.14 8.24
CA LEU A 66 0.87 1.95 7.24
C LEU A 66 -0.23 1.17 6.54
N VAL A 67 -0.16 -0.15 6.55
CA VAL A 67 -1.24 -0.98 6.03
C VAL A 67 -1.48 -2.10 7.02
N SER A 68 -2.69 -2.66 6.98
CA SER A 68 -3.00 -3.85 7.75
C SER A 68 -3.38 -4.92 6.75
N SER A 69 -3.42 -6.17 7.15
CA SER A 69 -3.82 -7.24 6.27
C SER A 69 -4.87 -8.12 6.94
N GLU A 70 -5.79 -8.62 6.14
CA GLU A 70 -6.84 -9.44 6.66
C GLU A 70 -7.13 -10.49 5.60
N LYS A 71 -7.32 -11.74 5.95
CA LYS A 71 -7.56 -12.76 4.96
C LYS A 71 -9.00 -12.70 4.51
N LYS A 72 -9.21 -12.63 3.20
CA LYS A 72 -10.53 -12.57 2.61
C LYS A 72 -10.54 -13.36 1.32
N ASN A 73 -11.72 -13.68 0.84
CA ASN A 73 -11.85 -14.43 -0.41
C ASN A 73 -11.65 -13.51 -1.60
N TYR A 74 -10.84 -13.92 -2.56
CA TYR A 74 -10.65 -13.19 -3.79
C TYR A 74 -10.67 -14.21 -4.93
N GLU A 75 -11.71 -14.15 -5.75
CA GLU A 75 -11.87 -15.05 -6.87
C GLU A 75 -11.67 -16.51 -6.49
N GLY A 76 -12.32 -16.91 -5.41
CA GLY A 76 -12.31 -18.30 -4.99
C GLY A 76 -11.12 -18.72 -4.16
N ARG A 77 -10.22 -17.80 -3.84
CA ARG A 77 -9.08 -18.13 -3.00
C ARG A 77 -9.01 -17.20 -1.81
N VAL A 78 -8.43 -17.66 -0.72
CA VAL A 78 -8.27 -16.83 0.46
C VAL A 78 -6.91 -16.18 0.37
N LEU A 79 -6.90 -14.87 0.28
CA LEU A 79 -5.67 -14.10 0.16
C LEU A 79 -5.69 -12.96 1.15
N ASN A 80 -4.53 -12.31 1.34
CA ASN A 80 -4.48 -11.16 2.20
C ASN A 80 -5.01 -9.94 1.46
N CYS A 81 -5.95 -9.24 2.09
CA CYS A 81 -6.44 -7.97 1.58
C CYS A 81 -5.74 -6.91 2.39
N TYR A 82 -5.04 -6.00 1.73
CA TYR A 82 -4.27 -4.98 2.41
C TYR A 82 -5.04 -3.67 2.42
N SER A 83 -5.08 -3.02 3.57
CA SER A 83 -5.83 -1.78 3.73
C SER A 83 -4.96 -0.73 4.39
N ILE A 84 -5.12 0.51 3.97
CA ILE A 84 -4.39 1.60 4.57
C ILE A 84 -4.94 1.84 5.97
N THR A 85 -4.06 1.87 6.96
CA THR A 85 -4.50 1.99 8.34
C THR A 85 -4.54 3.41 8.83
N ASP A 86 -3.79 4.31 8.22
CA ASP A 86 -3.70 5.66 8.74
C ASP A 86 -3.52 6.63 7.59
N TYR A 87 -4.61 7.26 7.16
CA TYR A 87 -4.53 8.17 6.03
C TYR A 87 -3.68 9.38 6.35
N ILE A 88 -3.57 9.76 7.61
CA ILE A 88 -2.74 10.89 7.95
C ILE A 88 -1.28 10.56 7.70
N LYS A 89 -0.85 9.36 8.06
CA LYS A 89 0.52 8.97 7.82
C LYS A 89 0.77 8.84 6.33
N TYR A 90 -0.23 8.35 5.59
CA TYR A 90 -0.07 8.22 4.16
C TYR A 90 0.10 9.59 3.53
N GLU A 91 -0.69 10.58 3.95
CA GLU A 91 -0.59 11.89 3.37
C GLU A 91 0.77 12.52 3.64
N ALA A 92 1.32 12.31 4.82
CA ALA A 92 2.62 12.85 5.13
C ALA A 92 3.69 12.24 4.23
N VAL A 93 3.58 10.95 3.95
CA VAL A 93 4.53 10.28 3.10
C VAL A 93 4.35 10.72 1.66
N LYS A 94 3.12 10.94 1.23
CA LYS A 94 2.86 11.23 -0.15
C LYS A 94 3.38 12.57 -0.53
N ILE A 95 3.40 13.47 0.38
CA ILE A 95 3.86 14.74 0.08
C ILE A 95 5.25 14.84 -0.23
N LYS A 96 6.01 14.22 -0.30
CA LYS A 96 7.29 14.35 -0.63
C LYS A 96 7.64 14.35 -1.61
#